data_a3cac306d421fa2baa1320b459801f29
#
_entry.id   a3cac306d421fa2baa1320b459801f29
#
_cell.length_a   1.000
_cell.length_b   1.000
_cell.length_c   1.000
_cell.angle_alpha   90.00
_cell.angle_beta   90.00
_cell.angle_gamma   90.00
#
_symmetry.space_group_name_H-M   'P 1'
#
loop_
_entity.id
_entity.type
_entity.pdbx_description
1 polymer ?
#
loop_
_entity_poly.entity_id
_entity_poly.type
_entity_poly.pdbx_seq_one_letter_code
_entity_poly.pdbx_strand_id
1 'polypeptide(L)'
;SPKRHPERSKVRKNLVLRVMHQQGYITNKEYAIYKAKEIPKATLKNDGDYATYFTEFVRRELEKLDEELNINLYKDGLNIYTTLDTRIQSSISNSFNKIIIKNQESLNNNFLNDPNQLDKIVDKYGINMDTLKNILINKNIIPDSLKSQLLVQGSVVVLDPKTGGILGMIGGRQEAEYRDHFNRSVQAKRQPGSVFKPLIYLTALEKGCKTNDCNNCLNKRDGCLPIQKRLNQPL
;
A
#
# COMPACT_ATOMS: atom_id res chain seq x y z
N SER A 1 11.00 -16.83 15.99
CA SER A 1 11.32 -17.01 14.58
C SER A 1 12.81 -17.39 14.45
N PRO A 2 13.17 -18.35 13.58
CA PRO A 2 14.57 -18.73 13.34
C PRO A 2 15.46 -17.56 12.94
N LYS A 3 14.89 -16.56 12.26
CA LYS A 3 15.60 -15.34 11.85
C LYS A 3 15.95 -14.44 13.04
N ARG A 4 15.05 -14.28 14.02
CA ARG A 4 15.28 -13.40 15.21
C ARG A 4 16.06 -14.08 16.34
N HIS A 5 15.89 -15.41 16.48
CA HIS A 5 16.48 -16.18 17.56
C HIS A 5 16.99 -17.54 17.05
N PRO A 6 18.10 -17.57 16.29
CA PRO A 6 18.61 -18.79 15.66
C PRO A 6 18.96 -19.88 16.68
N GLU A 7 19.60 -19.51 17.79
CA GLU A 7 20.00 -20.47 18.82
C GLU A 7 18.77 -21.13 19.50
N ARG A 8 17.76 -20.34 19.86
CA ARG A 8 16.51 -20.88 20.42
C ARG A 8 15.81 -21.82 19.44
N SER A 9 15.85 -21.50 18.14
CA SER A 9 15.27 -22.35 17.10
C SER A 9 16.04 -23.65 16.92
N LYS A 10 17.36 -23.63 17.05
CA LYS A 10 18.21 -24.83 17.03
C LYS A 10 17.93 -25.76 18.21
N VAL A 11 17.79 -25.19 19.40
CA VAL A 11 17.41 -25.96 20.61
C VAL A 11 16.02 -26.59 20.40
N ARG A 12 15.05 -25.84 19.90
CA ARG A 12 13.69 -26.33 19.64
C ARG A 12 13.69 -27.45 18.58
N LYS A 13 14.42 -27.27 17.46
CA LYS A 13 14.60 -28.31 16.45
C LYS A 13 15.13 -29.61 17.05
N ASN A 14 16.20 -29.51 17.84
CA ASN A 14 16.83 -30.69 18.43
C ASN A 14 15.93 -31.41 19.45
N LEU A 15 15.10 -30.65 20.18
CA LEU A 15 14.09 -31.23 21.07
C LEU A 15 13.03 -32.01 20.28
N VAL A 16 12.49 -31.42 19.22
CA VAL A 16 11.49 -32.07 18.36
C VAL A 16 12.07 -33.36 17.73
N LEU A 17 13.26 -33.28 17.15
CA LEU A 17 13.92 -34.46 16.56
C LEU A 17 14.15 -35.57 17.59
N ARG A 18 14.49 -35.22 18.83
CA ARG A 18 14.65 -36.21 19.92
C ARG A 18 13.33 -36.93 20.22
N VAL A 19 12.25 -36.16 20.34
CA VAL A 19 10.92 -36.73 20.61
C VAL A 19 10.46 -37.62 19.46
N MET A 20 10.64 -37.18 18.20
CA MET A 20 10.33 -37.99 17.01
C MET A 20 11.11 -39.31 16.99
N HIS A 21 12.39 -39.26 17.37
CA HIS A 21 13.21 -40.45 17.47
C HIS A 21 12.74 -41.41 18.60
N GLN A 22 12.44 -40.86 19.78
CA GLN A 22 11.93 -41.65 20.91
C GLN A 22 10.60 -42.32 20.63
N GLN A 23 9.76 -41.67 19.81
CA GLN A 23 8.46 -42.22 19.37
C GLN A 23 8.53 -43.10 18.14
N GLY A 24 9.72 -43.32 17.59
CA GLY A 24 9.92 -44.23 16.43
C GLY A 24 9.58 -43.61 15.07
N TYR A 25 9.31 -42.32 14.98
CA TYR A 25 9.00 -41.67 13.71
C TYR A 25 10.22 -41.50 12.80
N ILE A 26 11.43 -41.45 13.38
CA ILE A 26 12.70 -41.36 12.66
C ILE A 26 13.72 -42.38 13.23
N THR A 27 14.54 -42.92 12.36
CA THR A 27 15.62 -43.84 12.72
C THR A 27 16.82 -43.14 13.34
N ASN A 28 17.72 -43.91 14.00
CA ASN A 28 18.98 -43.35 14.52
C ASN A 28 19.83 -42.64 13.47
N LYS A 29 19.87 -43.18 12.24
CA LYS A 29 20.60 -42.58 11.12
C LYS A 29 19.99 -41.25 10.70
N GLU A 30 18.68 -41.18 10.55
CA GLU A 30 17.95 -39.95 10.21
C GLU A 30 18.07 -38.88 11.30
N TYR A 31 17.98 -39.31 12.58
CA TYR A 31 18.17 -38.41 13.70
C TYR A 31 19.55 -37.74 13.66
N ALA A 32 20.62 -38.52 13.42
CA ALA A 32 21.98 -37.98 13.33
C ALA A 32 22.12 -36.97 12.16
N ILE A 33 21.57 -37.34 10.98
CA ILE A 33 21.59 -36.48 9.77
C ILE A 33 20.83 -35.17 10.02
N TYR A 34 19.58 -35.24 10.51
CA TYR A 34 18.76 -34.04 10.69
C TYR A 34 19.24 -33.15 11.84
N LYS A 35 19.84 -33.73 12.87
CA LYS A 35 20.45 -32.96 13.96
C LYS A 35 21.65 -32.14 13.47
N ALA A 36 22.49 -32.73 12.62
CA ALA A 36 23.66 -32.06 12.04
C ALA A 36 23.28 -30.98 11.01
N LYS A 37 22.13 -31.13 10.35
CA LYS A 37 21.67 -30.20 9.32
C LYS A 37 21.36 -28.83 9.92
N GLU A 38 21.93 -27.78 9.35
CA GLU A 38 21.60 -26.42 9.75
C GLU A 38 20.13 -26.08 9.47
N ILE A 39 19.57 -25.22 10.29
CA ILE A 39 18.23 -24.68 10.01
C ILE A 39 18.39 -23.81 8.75
N PRO A 40 17.66 -24.13 7.66
CA PRO A 40 17.72 -23.29 6.47
C PRO A 40 17.34 -21.87 6.88
N LYS A 41 18.23 -20.91 6.60
CA LYS A 41 17.85 -19.53 6.64
C LYS A 41 16.69 -19.41 5.67
N ALA A 42 15.48 -19.29 6.21
CA ALA A 42 14.32 -19.03 5.38
C ALA A 42 14.61 -17.74 4.62
N THR A 43 15.17 -17.88 3.44
CA THR A 43 14.92 -16.93 2.39
C THR A 43 13.42 -17.08 2.14
N LEU A 44 12.64 -16.25 2.84
CA LEU A 44 11.35 -15.91 2.31
C LEU A 44 11.68 -15.31 0.94
N LYS A 45 11.72 -16.18 -0.08
CA LYS A 45 11.38 -15.72 -1.40
C LYS A 45 9.99 -15.15 -1.18
N ASN A 46 9.92 -13.83 -1.18
CA ASN A 46 8.68 -13.12 -1.19
C ASN A 46 8.03 -13.33 -2.57
N ASP A 47 7.79 -14.57 -2.96
CA ASP A 47 7.01 -14.90 -4.15
C ASP A 47 5.55 -14.42 -4.02
N GLY A 48 5.19 -13.86 -2.84
CA GLY A 48 3.88 -13.30 -2.53
C GLY A 48 3.81 -11.79 -2.34
N ASP A 49 4.93 -11.06 -2.44
CA ASP A 49 4.93 -9.59 -2.19
C ASP A 49 4.38 -8.75 -3.36
N TYR A 50 4.02 -9.37 -4.47
CA TYR A 50 3.51 -8.64 -5.64
C TYR A 50 2.20 -7.90 -5.39
N ALA A 51 1.41 -8.31 -4.42
CA ALA A 51 0.08 -7.77 -4.21
C ALA A 51 -0.29 -7.63 -2.72
N THR A 52 0.66 -7.33 -1.84
CA THR A 52 0.46 -7.29 -0.38
C THR A 52 -0.74 -6.43 0.03
N TYR A 53 -0.93 -5.26 -0.59
CA TYR A 53 -2.08 -4.40 -0.33
C TYR A 53 -3.39 -5.00 -0.82
N PHE A 54 -3.37 -5.68 -1.96
CA PHE A 54 -4.56 -6.33 -2.51
C PHE A 54 -4.95 -7.55 -1.68
N THR A 55 -4.00 -8.42 -1.36
CA THR A 55 -4.27 -9.62 -0.54
C THR A 55 -4.75 -9.25 0.87
N GLU A 56 -4.17 -8.22 1.48
CA GLU A 56 -4.63 -7.71 2.76
C GLU A 56 -6.02 -7.08 2.68
N PHE A 57 -6.33 -6.39 1.58
CA PHE A 57 -7.66 -5.88 1.31
C PHE A 57 -8.69 -7.03 1.20
N VAL A 58 -8.39 -8.04 0.38
CA VAL A 58 -9.27 -9.23 0.22
C VAL A 58 -9.44 -9.94 1.57
N ARG A 59 -8.37 -10.15 2.34
CA ARG A 59 -8.44 -10.74 3.66
C ARG A 59 -9.42 -10.01 4.57
N ARG A 60 -9.32 -8.68 4.63
CA ARG A 60 -10.22 -7.85 5.46
C ARG A 60 -11.68 -7.87 4.99
N GLU A 61 -11.90 -7.94 3.70
CA GLU A 61 -13.27 -8.07 3.17
C GLU A 61 -13.85 -9.44 3.51
N LEU A 62 -13.06 -10.51 3.42
CA LEU A 62 -13.49 -11.86 3.79
C LEU A 62 -13.75 -11.99 5.30
N GLU A 63 -12.94 -11.35 6.14
CA GLU A 63 -13.17 -11.35 7.60
C GLU A 63 -14.49 -10.68 7.99
N LYS A 64 -14.98 -9.71 7.22
CA LYS A 64 -16.32 -9.13 7.44
C LYS A 64 -17.45 -10.10 7.10
N LEU A 65 -17.20 -11.03 6.17
CA LEU A 65 -18.18 -12.03 5.73
C LEU A 65 -18.09 -13.33 6.54
N ASP A 66 -17.09 -13.49 7.40
CA ASP A 66 -16.82 -14.72 8.15
C ASP A 66 -18.06 -15.13 8.99
N GLU A 67 -18.67 -14.17 9.68
CA GLU A 67 -19.87 -14.40 10.49
C GLU A 67 -21.11 -14.69 9.64
N GLU A 68 -21.29 -13.99 8.50
CA GLU A 68 -22.45 -14.17 7.62
C GLU A 68 -22.43 -15.52 6.89
N LEU A 69 -21.24 -15.94 6.45
CA LEU A 69 -21.05 -17.15 5.66
C LEU A 69 -20.76 -18.39 6.53
N ASN A 70 -20.58 -18.21 7.84
CA ASN A 70 -20.17 -19.25 8.79
C ASN A 70 -18.95 -20.06 8.32
N ILE A 71 -17.95 -19.35 7.82
CA ILE A 71 -16.66 -19.91 7.35
C ILE A 71 -15.54 -19.51 8.31
N ASN A 72 -14.46 -20.27 8.33
CA ASN A 72 -13.25 -19.87 9.04
C ASN A 72 -12.09 -19.73 8.05
N LEU A 73 -11.74 -18.47 7.76
CA LEU A 73 -10.72 -18.13 6.76
C LEU A 73 -9.39 -18.86 6.96
N TYR A 74 -9.05 -19.20 8.21
CA TYR A 74 -7.75 -19.78 8.56
C TYR A 74 -7.77 -21.29 8.80
N LYS A 75 -8.94 -21.92 8.88
CA LYS A 75 -9.08 -23.32 9.24
C LYS A 75 -9.68 -24.19 8.12
N ASP A 76 -10.53 -23.61 7.28
CA ASP A 76 -11.38 -24.36 6.36
C ASP A 76 -10.68 -24.69 5.02
N GLY A 77 -9.41 -24.27 4.83
CA GLY A 77 -8.63 -24.58 3.63
C GLY A 77 -9.24 -24.02 2.34
N LEU A 78 -9.76 -22.82 2.39
CA LEU A 78 -10.50 -22.17 1.31
C LEU A 78 -9.62 -21.83 0.11
N ASN A 79 -10.17 -22.00 -1.09
CA ASN A 79 -9.62 -21.47 -2.34
C ASN A 79 -10.31 -20.15 -2.67
N ILE A 80 -9.56 -19.05 -2.65
CA ILE A 80 -10.08 -17.71 -2.87
C ILE A 80 -9.70 -17.24 -4.27
N TYR A 81 -10.69 -17.13 -5.15
CA TYR A 81 -10.54 -16.61 -6.51
C TYR A 81 -10.79 -15.11 -6.52
N THR A 82 -9.90 -14.37 -7.17
CA THR A 82 -9.95 -12.90 -7.21
C THR A 82 -9.83 -12.37 -8.62
N THR A 83 -10.11 -11.09 -8.81
CA THR A 83 -10.00 -10.38 -10.09
C THR A 83 -8.59 -9.88 -10.39
N LEU A 84 -7.61 -10.12 -9.51
CA LEU A 84 -6.24 -9.64 -9.68
C LEU A 84 -5.60 -10.21 -10.96
N ASP A 85 -5.10 -9.33 -11.84
CA ASP A 85 -4.21 -9.70 -12.94
C ASP A 85 -2.76 -9.43 -12.55
N THR A 86 -1.96 -10.51 -12.43
CA THR A 86 -0.56 -10.43 -12.01
C THR A 86 0.31 -9.62 -12.98
N ARG A 87 -0.02 -9.60 -14.27
CA ARG A 87 0.70 -8.82 -15.30
C ARG A 87 0.45 -7.33 -15.11
N ILE A 88 -0.82 -6.95 -14.86
CA ILE A 88 -1.20 -5.57 -14.56
C ILE A 88 -0.55 -5.14 -13.24
N GLN A 89 -0.65 -5.97 -12.19
CA GLN A 89 -0.03 -5.69 -10.90
C GLN A 89 1.48 -5.46 -11.01
N SER A 90 2.19 -6.30 -11.75
CA SER A 90 3.62 -6.13 -11.99
C SER A 90 3.93 -4.83 -12.75
N SER A 91 3.14 -4.52 -13.77
CA SER A 91 3.29 -3.33 -14.60
C SER A 91 3.09 -2.04 -13.80
N ILE A 92 2.02 -1.98 -12.98
CA ILE A 92 1.78 -0.81 -12.12
C ILE A 92 2.83 -0.69 -11.02
N SER A 93 3.33 -1.81 -10.45
CA SER A 93 4.38 -1.77 -9.44
C SER A 93 5.68 -1.17 -9.99
N ASN A 94 6.09 -1.59 -11.18
CA ASN A 94 7.28 -1.07 -11.85
C ASN A 94 7.14 0.43 -12.18
N SER A 95 5.99 0.83 -12.72
CA SER A 95 5.71 2.23 -13.08
C SER A 95 5.61 3.11 -11.83
N PHE A 96 4.93 2.65 -10.80
CA PHE A 96 4.78 3.34 -9.54
C PHE A 96 6.13 3.61 -8.87
N ASN A 97 7.00 2.60 -8.78
CA ASN A 97 8.32 2.74 -8.17
C ASN A 97 9.17 3.77 -8.90
N LYS A 98 9.16 3.77 -10.26
CA LYS A 98 9.88 4.78 -11.04
C LYS A 98 9.38 6.20 -10.78
N ILE A 99 8.05 6.38 -10.74
CA ILE A 99 7.43 7.69 -10.53
C ILE A 99 7.66 8.18 -9.11
N ILE A 100 7.54 7.32 -8.11
CA ILE A 100 7.77 7.67 -6.69
C ILE A 100 9.21 8.14 -6.47
N ILE A 101 10.20 7.45 -7.04
CA ILE A 101 11.61 7.85 -6.94
C ILE A 101 11.80 9.24 -7.56
N LYS A 102 11.31 9.44 -8.79
CA LYS A 102 11.41 10.73 -9.47
C LYS A 102 10.75 11.87 -8.68
N ASN A 103 9.57 11.63 -8.14
CA ASN A 103 8.86 12.63 -7.35
C ASN A 103 9.56 12.90 -6.01
N GLN A 104 10.19 11.90 -5.40
CA GLN A 104 11.00 12.09 -4.19
C GLN A 104 12.21 12.97 -4.48
N GLU A 105 12.91 12.72 -5.58
CA GLU A 105 14.04 13.56 -6.01
C GLU A 105 13.61 15.01 -6.27
N SER A 106 12.48 15.19 -6.94
CA SER A 106 11.93 16.53 -7.19
C SER A 106 11.58 17.23 -5.88
N LEU A 107 10.95 16.54 -4.93
CA LEU A 107 10.63 17.08 -3.62
C LEU A 107 11.89 17.48 -2.85
N ASN A 108 12.88 16.59 -2.80
CA ASN A 108 14.15 16.88 -2.13
C ASN A 108 14.84 18.11 -2.71
N ASN A 109 14.89 18.23 -4.04
CA ASN A 109 15.48 19.38 -4.71
C ASN A 109 14.70 20.66 -4.42
N ASN A 110 13.36 20.62 -4.37
CA ASN A 110 12.55 21.78 -4.02
C ASN A 110 12.84 22.27 -2.60
N PHE A 111 12.97 21.35 -1.63
CA PHE A 111 13.37 21.72 -0.27
C PHE A 111 14.77 22.32 -0.21
N LEU A 112 15.74 21.72 -0.90
CA LEU A 112 17.12 22.22 -0.92
C LEU A 112 17.25 23.61 -1.56
N ASN A 113 16.35 23.93 -2.49
CA ASN A 113 16.32 25.26 -3.16
C ASN A 113 15.49 26.32 -2.43
N ASP A 114 14.77 25.95 -1.36
CA ASP A 114 13.96 26.89 -0.58
C ASP A 114 14.37 26.88 0.91
N PRO A 115 15.31 27.77 1.30
CA PRO A 115 15.78 27.85 2.68
C PRO A 115 14.66 28.07 3.71
N ASN A 116 13.63 28.86 3.34
CA ASN A 116 12.53 29.15 4.26
C ASN A 116 11.70 27.89 4.62
N GLN A 117 11.61 26.93 3.71
CA GLN A 117 10.94 25.65 4.01
C GLN A 117 11.83 24.74 4.88
N LEU A 118 13.13 24.76 4.67
CA LEU A 118 14.07 24.01 5.53
C LEU A 118 14.04 24.56 6.97
N ASP A 119 14.08 25.88 7.15
CA ASP A 119 14.02 26.52 8.47
C ASP A 119 12.73 26.13 9.22
N LYS A 120 11.59 26.14 8.56
CA LYS A 120 10.33 25.68 9.16
C LYS A 120 10.35 24.23 9.64
N ILE A 121 11.05 23.35 8.92
CA ILE A 121 11.19 21.95 9.32
C ILE A 121 12.15 21.84 10.51
N VAL A 122 13.27 22.56 10.46
CA VAL A 122 14.25 22.64 11.55
C VAL A 122 13.58 23.10 12.83
N ASP A 123 12.86 24.23 12.79
CA ASP A 123 12.15 24.79 13.95
C ASP A 123 11.07 23.86 14.49
N LYS A 124 10.30 23.26 13.60
CA LYS A 124 9.17 22.39 13.98
C LYS A 124 9.62 21.10 14.64
N TYR A 125 10.72 20.50 14.17
CA TYR A 125 11.16 19.17 14.59
C TYR A 125 12.43 19.18 15.44
N GLY A 126 13.05 20.35 15.66
CA GLY A 126 14.26 20.49 16.45
C GLY A 126 15.47 19.77 15.86
N ILE A 127 15.58 19.68 14.54
CA ILE A 127 16.62 18.95 13.83
C ILE A 127 17.69 19.94 13.35
N ASN A 128 18.96 19.52 13.40
CA ASN A 128 20.06 20.30 12.85
C ASN A 128 19.91 20.42 11.32
N MET A 129 20.14 21.62 10.78
CA MET A 129 20.10 21.93 9.36
C MET A 129 20.99 21.02 8.52
N ASP A 130 22.22 20.75 8.98
CA ASP A 130 23.16 19.89 8.26
C ASP A 130 22.68 18.43 8.20
N THR A 131 22.05 17.95 9.27
CA THR A 131 21.43 16.62 9.32
C THR A 131 20.26 16.54 8.32
N LEU A 132 19.42 17.56 8.27
CA LEU A 132 18.31 17.62 7.33
C LEU A 132 18.79 17.64 5.88
N LYS A 133 19.78 18.48 5.56
CA LYS A 133 20.41 18.52 4.23
C LYS A 133 21.03 17.16 3.85
N ASN A 134 21.74 16.51 4.77
CA ASN A 134 22.32 15.21 4.55
C ASN A 134 21.26 14.14 4.24
N ILE A 135 20.10 14.16 4.90
CA ILE A 135 18.98 13.25 4.61
C ILE A 135 18.46 13.47 3.18
N LEU A 136 18.30 14.73 2.78
CA LEU A 136 17.76 15.09 1.47
C LEU A 136 18.73 14.77 0.31
N ILE A 137 20.04 15.00 0.51
CA ILE A 137 21.08 14.82 -0.52
C ILE A 137 21.44 13.34 -0.67
N ASN A 138 21.73 12.66 0.44
CA ASN A 138 22.29 11.31 0.42
C ASN A 138 21.23 10.21 0.38
N LYS A 139 19.95 10.57 0.25
CA LYS A 139 18.81 9.62 0.24
C LYS A 139 18.86 8.66 1.43
N ASN A 140 19.34 9.16 2.57
CA ASN A 140 19.38 8.39 3.81
C ASN A 140 17.97 8.07 4.30
N ILE A 141 17.87 7.09 5.19
CA ILE A 141 16.62 6.69 5.81
C ILE A 141 15.97 7.90 6.47
N ILE A 142 14.78 8.27 6.03
CA ILE A 142 14.01 9.38 6.60
C ILE A 142 13.48 8.93 7.97
N PRO A 143 13.81 9.62 9.07
CA PRO A 143 13.28 9.32 10.39
C PRO A 143 11.74 9.34 10.41
N ASP A 144 11.12 8.51 11.24
CA ASP A 144 9.66 8.39 11.29
C ASP A 144 8.95 9.71 11.57
N SER A 145 9.54 10.57 12.41
CA SER A 145 9.04 11.91 12.71
C SER A 145 8.94 12.81 11.48
N LEU A 146 9.82 12.63 10.49
CA LEU A 146 9.90 13.44 9.28
C LEU A 146 9.17 12.84 8.09
N LYS A 147 8.78 11.57 8.14
CA LYS A 147 8.14 10.88 7.01
C LYS A 147 6.90 11.60 6.50
N SER A 148 6.11 12.19 7.39
CA SER A 148 4.89 12.91 7.02
C SER A 148 5.16 14.15 6.16
N GLN A 149 6.34 14.73 6.25
CA GLN A 149 6.73 15.95 5.54
C GLN A 149 7.62 15.67 4.32
N LEU A 150 8.55 14.73 4.48
CA LEU A 150 9.61 14.51 3.49
C LEU A 150 9.39 13.28 2.61
N LEU A 151 8.51 12.35 3.00
CA LEU A 151 8.33 11.12 2.24
C LEU A 151 7.16 11.24 1.26
N VAL A 152 7.47 11.17 -0.04
CA VAL A 152 6.44 11.10 -1.09
C VAL A 152 5.73 9.76 -1.01
N GLN A 153 4.41 9.81 -0.94
CA GLN A 153 3.53 8.64 -0.92
C GLN A 153 2.51 8.72 -2.05
N GLY A 154 2.00 7.58 -2.45
CA GLY A 154 0.98 7.49 -3.47
C GLY A 154 0.21 6.18 -3.40
N SER A 155 -0.82 6.05 -4.21
CA SER A 155 -1.57 4.81 -4.38
C SER A 155 -2.09 4.69 -5.81
N VAL A 156 -2.32 3.46 -6.24
CA VAL A 156 -2.86 3.14 -7.57
C VAL A 156 -3.91 2.04 -7.42
N VAL A 157 -5.04 2.21 -8.10
CA VAL A 157 -6.06 1.18 -8.29
C VAL A 157 -6.38 1.10 -9.77
N VAL A 158 -6.38 -0.10 -10.31
CA VAL A 158 -6.80 -0.39 -11.69
C VAL A 158 -8.08 -1.21 -11.65
N LEU A 159 -9.12 -0.69 -12.28
CA LEU A 159 -10.42 -1.32 -12.35
C LEU A 159 -10.71 -1.78 -13.79
N ASP A 160 -11.39 -2.92 -13.92
CA ASP A 160 -12.03 -3.30 -15.17
C ASP A 160 -13.28 -2.43 -15.38
N PRO A 161 -13.37 -1.64 -16.44
CA PRO A 161 -14.50 -0.73 -16.65
C PRO A 161 -15.83 -1.46 -16.92
N LYS A 162 -15.79 -2.74 -17.29
CA LYS A 162 -17.00 -3.53 -17.57
C LYS A 162 -17.58 -4.19 -16.32
N THR A 163 -16.71 -4.72 -15.47
CA THR A 163 -17.12 -5.51 -14.31
C THR A 163 -16.97 -4.77 -12.99
N GLY A 164 -16.16 -3.68 -12.96
CA GLY A 164 -15.77 -2.99 -11.73
C GLY A 164 -14.74 -3.75 -10.90
N GLY A 165 -14.26 -4.91 -11.37
CA GLY A 165 -13.29 -5.74 -10.68
C GLY A 165 -11.94 -5.06 -10.53
N ILE A 166 -11.29 -5.22 -9.38
CA ILE A 166 -9.96 -4.67 -9.13
C ILE A 166 -8.91 -5.57 -9.77
N LEU A 167 -8.26 -5.08 -10.82
CA LEU A 167 -7.21 -5.80 -11.56
C LEU A 167 -5.82 -5.61 -10.97
N GLY A 168 -5.61 -4.54 -10.20
CA GLY A 168 -4.35 -4.26 -9.53
C GLY A 168 -4.49 -3.17 -8.48
N MET A 169 -3.67 -3.25 -7.41
CA MET A 169 -3.75 -2.30 -6.30
C MET A 169 -2.37 -2.06 -5.68
N ILE A 170 -2.03 -0.80 -5.46
CA ILE A 170 -0.89 -0.35 -4.67
C ILE A 170 -1.39 0.66 -3.65
N GLY A 171 -1.24 0.37 -2.37
CA GLY A 171 -1.72 1.22 -1.28
C GLY A 171 -0.69 2.21 -0.75
N GLY A 172 0.57 2.09 -1.15
CA GLY A 172 1.64 2.95 -0.67
C GLY A 172 3.00 2.52 -1.17
N ARG A 173 4.02 3.28 -0.78
CA ARG A 173 5.41 2.98 -1.07
C ARG A 173 5.84 1.73 -0.30
N GLN A 174 6.47 0.80 -1.00
CA GLN A 174 7.07 -0.40 -0.41
C GLN A 174 8.58 -0.28 -0.50
N GLU A 175 9.22 -0.18 0.64
CA GLU A 175 10.68 -0.26 0.77
C GLU A 175 11.03 -1.48 1.61
N ALA A 176 12.22 -2.05 1.38
CA ALA A 176 12.65 -3.27 2.06
C ALA A 176 12.64 -3.15 3.59
N GLU A 177 12.85 -1.95 4.12
CA GLU A 177 12.91 -1.64 5.54
C GLU A 177 11.64 -1.00 6.11
N TYR A 178 10.73 -0.53 5.23
CA TYR A 178 9.52 0.17 5.62
C TYR A 178 8.29 -0.48 4.99
N ARG A 179 7.51 -1.17 5.81
CA ARG A 179 6.18 -1.68 5.44
C ARG A 179 5.13 -0.74 6.00
N ASP A 180 4.56 0.08 5.14
CA ASP A 180 3.38 0.87 5.49
C ASP A 180 2.13 -0.01 5.40
N HIS A 181 1.52 -0.29 6.54
CA HIS A 181 0.27 -1.06 6.60
C HIS A 181 -0.95 -0.23 6.22
N PHE A 182 -0.78 1.08 6.05
CA PHE A 182 -1.85 1.98 5.68
C PHE A 182 -2.10 1.93 4.17
N ASN A 183 -3.22 1.33 3.78
CA ASN A 183 -3.62 1.24 2.38
C ASN A 183 -4.32 2.54 1.94
N ARG A 184 -3.58 3.43 1.28
CA ARG A 184 -4.08 4.73 0.82
C ARG A 184 -5.17 4.61 -0.22
N SER A 185 -5.21 3.49 -0.95
CA SER A 185 -6.26 3.25 -1.95
C SER A 185 -7.66 3.11 -1.34
N VAL A 186 -7.73 2.66 -0.07
CA VAL A 186 -8.99 2.35 0.62
C VAL A 186 -9.21 3.21 1.86
N GLN A 187 -8.13 3.51 2.61
CA GLN A 187 -8.23 4.14 3.93
C GLN A 187 -7.99 5.66 3.91
N ALA A 188 -7.28 6.17 2.88
CA ALA A 188 -6.98 7.59 2.81
C ALA A 188 -8.22 8.41 2.45
N LYS A 189 -8.54 9.38 3.29
CA LYS A 189 -9.58 10.38 3.01
C LYS A 189 -8.91 11.63 2.47
N ARG A 190 -9.11 11.92 1.19
CA ARG A 190 -8.56 13.08 0.50
C ARG A 190 -9.65 13.82 -0.26
N GLN A 191 -9.47 15.14 -0.40
CA GLN A 191 -10.33 15.96 -1.23
C GLN A 191 -10.19 15.50 -2.70
N PRO A 192 -11.30 15.12 -3.38
CA PRO A 192 -11.24 14.53 -4.72
C PRO A 192 -10.81 15.54 -5.80
N GLY A 193 -11.00 16.82 -5.58
CA GLY A 193 -10.69 17.86 -6.56
C GLY A 193 -11.40 17.60 -7.91
N SER A 194 -10.66 17.77 -9.00
CA SER A 194 -11.19 17.59 -10.36
C SER A 194 -11.59 16.16 -10.73
N VAL A 195 -11.16 15.17 -9.98
CA VAL A 195 -11.57 13.76 -10.19
C VAL A 195 -13.07 13.56 -9.93
N PHE A 196 -13.70 14.48 -9.18
CA PHE A 196 -15.15 14.44 -8.93
C PHE A 196 -15.99 14.96 -10.11
N LYS A 197 -15.40 15.65 -11.09
CA LYS A 197 -16.13 16.23 -12.23
C LYS A 197 -16.97 15.23 -13.03
N PRO A 198 -16.51 14.00 -13.35
CA PRO A 198 -17.31 13.01 -14.06
C PRO A 198 -18.65 12.70 -13.36
N LEU A 199 -18.66 12.61 -12.04
CA LEU A 199 -19.86 12.36 -11.25
C LEU A 199 -20.82 13.55 -11.33
N ILE A 200 -20.30 14.78 -11.28
CA ILE A 200 -21.10 15.99 -11.45
C ILE A 200 -21.74 16.04 -12.84
N TYR A 201 -20.96 15.72 -13.89
CA TYR A 201 -21.47 15.69 -15.26
C TYR A 201 -22.51 14.59 -15.46
N LEU A 202 -22.28 13.40 -14.91
CA LEU A 202 -23.25 12.31 -14.96
C LEU A 202 -24.58 12.73 -14.33
N THR A 203 -24.55 13.29 -13.13
CA THR A 203 -25.76 13.79 -12.44
C THR A 203 -26.46 14.89 -13.25
N ALA A 204 -25.73 15.76 -13.92
CA ALA A 204 -26.30 16.79 -14.77
C ALA A 204 -27.01 16.19 -15.99
N LEU A 205 -26.41 15.19 -16.65
CA LEU A 205 -27.01 14.47 -17.78
C LEU A 205 -28.26 13.71 -17.35
N GLU A 206 -28.25 13.03 -16.22
CA GLU A 206 -29.42 12.34 -15.66
C GLU A 206 -30.59 13.30 -15.37
N LYS A 207 -30.29 14.56 -15.02
CA LYS A 207 -31.29 15.63 -14.84
C LYS A 207 -31.71 16.33 -16.15
N GLY A 208 -31.31 15.79 -17.30
CA GLY A 208 -31.72 16.26 -18.61
C GLY A 208 -30.89 17.42 -19.20
N CYS A 209 -29.75 17.76 -18.59
CA CYS A 209 -28.80 18.71 -19.19
C CYS A 209 -28.19 18.10 -20.46
N LYS A 210 -28.11 18.85 -21.55
CA LYS A 210 -27.42 18.40 -22.77
C LYS A 210 -25.92 18.65 -22.66
N THR A 211 -25.11 17.85 -23.35
CA THR A 211 -23.62 18.00 -23.37
C THR A 211 -23.18 19.40 -23.83
N ASN A 212 -23.93 20.03 -24.73
CA ASN A 212 -23.66 21.39 -25.21
C ASN A 212 -24.00 22.51 -24.19
N ASP A 213 -24.91 22.22 -23.25
CA ASP A 213 -25.35 23.18 -22.23
C ASP A 213 -24.24 23.42 -21.21
N CYS A 214 -23.39 22.40 -20.98
CA CYS A 214 -22.25 22.51 -20.05
C CYS A 214 -21.18 23.50 -20.53
N ASN A 215 -20.93 23.61 -21.83
CA ASN A 215 -19.98 24.58 -22.40
C ASN A 215 -20.52 26.02 -22.34
N ASN A 216 -21.85 26.22 -22.46
CA ASN A 216 -22.47 27.52 -22.35
C ASN A 216 -22.61 28.00 -20.90
N CYS A 217 -22.81 27.09 -19.93
CA CYS A 217 -22.88 27.44 -18.50
C CYS A 217 -21.55 27.89 -17.91
N LEU A 218 -20.41 27.53 -18.49
CA LEU A 218 -19.10 27.98 -18.05
C LEU A 218 -18.74 29.37 -18.55
N ASN A 219 -19.35 29.82 -19.66
CA ASN A 219 -18.97 31.07 -20.37
C ASN A 219 -19.99 32.20 -20.26
N LYS A 220 -21.20 32.00 -19.71
CA LYS A 220 -22.21 33.08 -19.59
C LYS A 220 -22.40 33.52 -18.13
N ARG A 221 -22.17 34.80 -17.91
CA ARG A 221 -22.42 35.48 -16.63
C ARG A 221 -23.90 35.61 -16.28
N ASP A 222 -24.79 35.20 -17.15
CA ASP A 222 -26.24 35.41 -17.03
C ASP A 222 -26.97 34.10 -16.83
N GLY A 223 -27.39 33.83 -15.63
CA GLY A 223 -28.57 33.02 -15.31
C GLY A 223 -28.40 31.52 -15.06
N CYS A 224 -27.31 30.88 -15.42
CA CYS A 224 -27.01 29.51 -14.99
C CYS A 224 -26.13 29.52 -13.74
N LEU A 225 -26.70 29.20 -12.60
CA LEU A 225 -25.93 28.96 -11.40
C LEU A 225 -24.93 27.83 -11.69
N PRO A 226 -23.62 28.04 -11.39
CA PRO A 226 -22.63 26.99 -11.50
C PRO A 226 -23.16 25.77 -10.72
N ILE A 227 -22.99 24.56 -11.27
CA ILE A 227 -23.42 23.30 -10.66
C ILE A 227 -22.99 23.24 -9.17
N GLN A 228 -21.87 23.83 -8.84
CA GLN A 228 -21.35 23.96 -7.48
C GLN A 228 -22.26 24.76 -6.52
N LYS A 229 -23.02 25.75 -7.01
CA LYS A 229 -23.98 26.52 -6.19
C LYS A 229 -25.31 25.79 -5.99
N ARG A 230 -25.71 24.88 -6.92
CA ARG A 230 -26.92 24.06 -6.77
C ARG A 230 -26.75 22.92 -5.77
N LEU A 231 -25.54 22.40 -5.60
CA LEU A 231 -25.26 21.34 -4.62
C LEU A 231 -25.25 21.83 -3.16
N ASN A 232 -25.15 23.16 -2.94
CA ASN A 232 -25.14 23.77 -1.62
C ASN A 232 -26.50 24.35 -1.19
N GLN A 233 -27.57 24.14 -1.97
CA GLN A 233 -28.93 24.49 -1.52
C GLN A 233 -29.50 23.26 -0.76
N PRO A 234 -30.00 23.47 0.49
CA PRO A 234 -30.70 22.40 1.20
C PRO A 234 -31.94 21.96 0.41
N LEU A 235 -32.18 20.65 0.38
CA LEU A 235 -33.38 20.01 -0.13
C LEU A 235 -34.61 20.42 0.66
#